data_6ba384ffc888a180313b227c97c6d1d9
#
_entry.id   6ba384ffc888a180313b227c97c6d1d9
#
_cell.length_a   1.000
_cell.length_b   1.000
_cell.length_c   1.000
_cell.angle_alpha   90.00
_cell.angle_beta   90.00
_cell.angle_gamma   90.00
#
_symmetry.space_group_name_H-M   'P 1'
#
loop_
_entity.id
_entity.type
_entity.pdbx_description
1 polymer ?
#
loop_
_entity_poly.entity_id
_entity_poly.type
_entity_poly.pdbx_seq_one_letter_code
_entity_poly.pdbx_strand_id
1 'polypeptide(L)'
;MSVVLVDLDNIKATLTRGLELTKRSGFFDAVDDPEVSLESTLVATEIPGLRVIPTGSQTRDSAELLNSERARQLMRRFSEDDPTRIIILDTPPLMSTPDAHAILDLAHQIIVVVEAGVTKQSEMKQIVESLRGDKPIGLVLNKAVGGLTALYGGDYYSGAYDAA
;
A
#
# COMPACT_ATOMS: atom_id res chain seq x y z
N MET A 1 8.66 -11.26 -13.39
CA MET A 1 8.29 -10.25 -12.39
C MET A 1 6.86 -10.53 -11.96
N SER A 2 6.62 -10.75 -10.70
CA SER A 2 5.27 -10.94 -10.14
C SER A 2 4.97 -9.79 -9.18
N VAL A 3 3.69 -9.40 -9.09
CA VAL A 3 3.22 -8.36 -8.17
C VAL A 3 2.22 -8.99 -7.21
N VAL A 4 2.38 -8.72 -5.92
CA VAL A 4 1.43 -9.12 -4.89
C VAL A 4 0.93 -7.88 -4.17
N LEU A 5 -0.38 -7.68 -4.20
CA LEU A 5 -1.05 -6.62 -3.46
C LEU A 5 -1.60 -7.20 -2.16
N VAL A 6 -1.20 -6.65 -1.01
CA VAL A 6 -1.60 -7.11 0.32
C VAL A 6 -2.50 -6.05 0.97
N ASP A 7 -3.72 -6.43 1.32
CA ASP A 7 -4.66 -5.56 2.04
C ASP A 7 -4.37 -5.61 3.55
N LEU A 8 -3.85 -4.53 4.11
CA LEU A 8 -3.53 -4.39 5.54
C LEU A 8 -4.49 -3.45 6.28
N ASP A 9 -5.52 -2.92 5.59
CA ASP A 9 -6.59 -2.14 6.23
C ASP A 9 -7.65 -3.07 6.84
N ASN A 10 -7.35 -3.62 8.00
CA ASN A 10 -8.25 -4.53 8.71
C ASN A 10 -9.59 -3.89 9.13
N ILE A 11 -9.66 -2.56 9.21
CA ILE A 11 -10.86 -1.83 9.63
C ILE A 11 -11.85 -1.72 8.48
N LYS A 12 -11.40 -1.17 7.36
CA LYS A 12 -12.25 -0.96 6.17
C LYS A 12 -12.22 -2.14 5.22
N ALA A 13 -11.09 -2.78 5.06
CA ALA A 13 -10.87 -3.90 4.13
C ALA A 13 -11.46 -3.61 2.74
N THR A 14 -11.25 -2.40 2.23
CA THR A 14 -11.92 -1.91 1.01
C THR A 14 -11.51 -2.74 -0.21
N LEU A 15 -10.23 -3.08 -0.31
CA LEU A 15 -9.71 -3.91 -1.38
C LEU A 15 -10.28 -5.34 -1.29
N THR A 16 -10.21 -5.96 -0.11
CA THR A 16 -10.75 -7.31 0.14
C THR A 16 -12.24 -7.41 -0.18
N ARG A 17 -13.03 -6.41 0.22
CA ARG A 17 -14.47 -6.35 -0.08
C ARG A 17 -14.75 -6.10 -1.55
N GLY A 18 -14.02 -5.18 -2.18
CA GLY A 18 -14.20 -4.85 -3.59
C GLY A 18 -13.90 -6.02 -4.53
N LEU A 19 -13.04 -6.95 -4.10
CA LEU A 19 -12.71 -8.18 -4.80
C LEU A 19 -13.51 -9.41 -4.34
N GLU A 20 -14.51 -9.22 -3.46
CA GLU A 20 -15.36 -10.28 -2.91
C GLU A 20 -14.60 -11.40 -2.16
N LEU A 21 -13.45 -11.04 -1.54
CA LEU A 21 -12.54 -11.98 -0.88
C LEU A 21 -12.77 -12.12 0.64
N THR A 22 -13.86 -11.59 1.17
CA THR A 22 -14.14 -11.51 2.63
C THR A 22 -14.23 -12.88 3.35
N LYS A 23 -14.38 -13.97 2.61
CA LYS A 23 -14.43 -15.34 3.14
C LYS A 23 -13.11 -16.09 2.99
N ARG A 24 -12.08 -15.44 2.48
CA ARG A 24 -10.78 -16.05 2.27
C ARG A 24 -9.87 -15.75 3.45
N SER A 25 -9.04 -16.72 3.80
CA SER A 25 -7.91 -16.48 4.71
C SER A 25 -6.97 -15.46 4.08
N GLY A 26 -6.36 -14.62 4.90
CA GLY A 26 -5.52 -13.54 4.45
C GLY A 26 -4.33 -13.28 5.36
N PHE A 27 -3.83 -12.04 5.29
CA PHE A 27 -2.61 -11.65 6.00
C PHE A 27 -2.72 -11.86 7.52
N PHE A 28 -3.81 -11.37 8.14
CA PHE A 28 -3.96 -11.46 9.59
C PHE A 28 -4.14 -12.89 10.07
N ASP A 29 -4.79 -13.75 9.29
CA ASP A 29 -4.88 -15.19 9.64
C ASP A 29 -3.50 -15.86 9.61
N ALA A 30 -2.65 -15.53 8.63
CA ALA A 30 -1.29 -16.05 8.55
C ALA A 30 -0.37 -15.56 9.68
N VAL A 31 -0.62 -14.34 10.19
CA VAL A 31 0.12 -13.81 11.33
C VAL A 31 -0.35 -14.47 12.64
N ASP A 32 -1.64 -14.67 12.81
CA ASP A 32 -2.23 -15.21 14.04
C ASP A 32 -2.01 -16.73 14.16
N ASP A 33 -2.19 -17.48 13.05
CA ASP A 33 -2.10 -18.95 13.02
C ASP A 33 -0.79 -19.43 12.36
N PRO A 34 0.08 -20.13 13.09
CA PRO A 34 1.30 -20.73 12.55
C PRO A 34 1.10 -21.75 11.42
N GLU A 35 -0.04 -22.39 11.34
CA GLU A 35 -0.35 -23.37 10.29
C GLU A 35 -0.77 -22.71 8.96
N VAL A 36 -1.09 -21.41 8.98
CA VAL A 36 -1.44 -20.66 7.78
C VAL A 36 -0.19 -19.97 7.20
N SER A 37 0.18 -20.33 5.98
CA SER A 37 1.27 -19.65 5.26
C SER A 37 0.77 -18.49 4.39
N LEU A 38 1.58 -17.46 4.18
CA LEU A 38 1.21 -16.37 3.26
C LEU A 38 1.01 -16.87 1.82
N GLU A 39 1.76 -17.87 1.39
CA GLU A 39 1.59 -18.49 0.07
C GLU A 39 0.21 -19.14 -0.09
N SER A 40 -0.35 -19.71 0.97
CA SER A 40 -1.69 -20.33 0.94
C SER A 40 -2.83 -19.31 0.86
N THR A 41 -2.57 -18.05 1.22
CA THR A 41 -3.57 -16.98 1.17
C THR A 41 -3.57 -16.20 -0.16
N LEU A 42 -2.64 -16.51 -1.07
CA LEU A 42 -2.54 -15.87 -2.37
C LEU A 42 -3.76 -16.19 -3.26
N VAL A 43 -4.39 -15.16 -3.76
CA VAL A 43 -5.51 -15.24 -4.71
C VAL A 43 -5.04 -14.71 -6.07
N ALA A 44 -5.22 -15.51 -7.11
CA ALA A 44 -4.96 -15.08 -8.48
C ALA A 44 -6.03 -14.06 -8.93
N THR A 45 -5.63 -13.09 -9.73
CA THR A 45 -6.53 -12.12 -10.38
C THR A 45 -6.63 -12.40 -11.89
N GLU A 46 -7.55 -11.71 -12.57
CA GLU A 46 -7.63 -11.73 -14.03
C GLU A 46 -6.44 -11.04 -14.72
N ILE A 47 -5.66 -10.26 -13.96
CA ILE A 47 -4.48 -9.56 -14.48
C ILE A 47 -3.27 -10.50 -14.40
N PRO A 48 -2.65 -10.88 -15.52
CA PRO A 48 -1.50 -11.76 -15.51
C PRO A 48 -0.34 -11.19 -14.67
N GLY A 49 0.17 -12.01 -13.75
CA GLY A 49 1.28 -11.61 -12.87
C GLY A 49 0.88 -10.81 -11.63
N LEU A 50 -0.40 -10.47 -11.46
CA LEU A 50 -0.92 -9.85 -10.25
C LEU A 50 -1.66 -10.88 -9.37
N ARG A 51 -1.31 -10.95 -8.10
CA ARG A 51 -2.01 -11.71 -7.06
C ARG A 51 -2.39 -10.79 -5.92
N VAL A 52 -3.33 -11.22 -5.09
CA VAL A 52 -3.80 -10.48 -3.93
C VAL A 52 -3.74 -11.36 -2.69
N ILE A 53 -3.31 -10.78 -1.58
CA ILE A 53 -3.50 -11.34 -0.25
C ILE A 53 -4.57 -10.48 0.42
N PRO A 54 -5.76 -11.02 0.71
CA PRO A 54 -6.81 -10.29 1.42
C PRO A 54 -6.41 -10.05 2.88
N THR A 55 -7.18 -9.21 3.60
CA THR A 55 -6.93 -9.00 5.03
C THR A 55 -7.07 -10.30 5.83
N GLY A 56 -8.02 -11.16 5.45
CA GLY A 56 -8.43 -12.31 6.25
C GLY A 56 -9.48 -11.96 7.30
N SER A 57 -9.46 -12.67 8.41
CA SER A 57 -10.39 -12.47 9.52
C SER A 57 -10.19 -11.09 10.17
N GLN A 58 -11.30 -10.41 10.46
CA GLN A 58 -11.23 -9.16 11.19
C GLN A 58 -10.82 -9.40 12.64
N THR A 59 -9.79 -8.70 13.10
CA THR A 59 -9.31 -8.76 14.47
C THR A 59 -9.29 -7.36 15.10
N ARG A 60 -9.47 -7.30 16.42
CA ARG A 60 -9.33 -6.05 17.20
C ARG A 60 -7.87 -5.74 17.52
N ASP A 61 -7.00 -6.75 17.38
CA ASP A 61 -5.60 -6.68 17.77
C ASP A 61 -4.67 -6.50 16.56
N SER A 62 -5.20 -5.90 15.47
CA SER A 62 -4.46 -5.71 14.20
C SER A 62 -3.13 -4.99 14.39
N ALA A 63 -3.09 -3.94 15.23
CA ALA A 63 -1.86 -3.22 15.53
C ALA A 63 -0.83 -4.11 16.24
N GLU A 64 -1.25 -4.96 17.18
CA GLU A 64 -0.37 -5.89 17.88
C GLU A 64 0.17 -6.96 16.92
N LEU A 65 -0.70 -7.54 16.09
CA LEU A 65 -0.29 -8.51 15.07
C LEU A 65 0.70 -7.93 14.09
N LEU A 66 0.48 -6.70 13.60
CA LEU A 66 1.40 -6.00 12.68
C LEU A 66 2.76 -5.69 13.33
N ASN A 67 2.78 -5.37 14.62
CA ASN A 67 4.01 -5.13 15.39
C ASN A 67 4.72 -6.42 15.83
N SER A 68 4.14 -7.59 15.62
CA SER A 68 4.70 -8.84 16.05
C SER A 68 5.98 -9.21 15.27
N GLU A 69 6.88 -9.93 15.92
CA GLU A 69 8.06 -10.50 15.26
C GLU A 69 7.64 -11.50 14.16
N ARG A 70 6.51 -12.16 14.33
CA ARG A 70 5.98 -13.10 13.35
C ARG A 70 5.59 -12.38 12.04
N ALA A 71 4.92 -11.23 12.10
CA ALA A 71 4.59 -10.45 10.90
C ALA A 71 5.87 -10.07 10.13
N ARG A 72 6.90 -9.60 10.84
CA ARG A 72 8.20 -9.26 10.24
C ARG A 72 8.87 -10.47 9.57
N GLN A 73 8.88 -11.61 10.25
CA GLN A 73 9.48 -12.85 9.72
C GLN A 73 8.72 -13.37 8.50
N LEU A 74 7.39 -13.38 8.55
CA LEU A 74 6.54 -13.80 7.42
C LEU A 74 6.79 -12.94 6.19
N MET A 75 6.77 -11.61 6.35
CA MET A 75 6.99 -10.68 5.24
C MET A 75 8.41 -10.79 4.68
N ARG A 76 9.42 -10.93 5.54
CA ARG A 76 10.80 -11.13 5.11
C ARG A 76 10.94 -12.41 4.28
N ARG A 77 10.51 -13.56 4.78
CA ARG A 77 10.56 -14.84 4.06
C ARG A 77 9.82 -14.75 2.74
N PHE A 78 8.60 -14.23 2.78
CA PHE A 78 7.77 -14.07 1.58
C PHE A 78 8.42 -13.20 0.50
N SER A 79 9.21 -12.20 0.88
CA SER A 79 10.00 -11.37 -0.03
C SER A 79 11.25 -12.08 -0.54
N GLU A 80 11.94 -12.85 0.32
CA GLU A 80 13.18 -13.55 -0.01
C GLU A 80 12.96 -14.79 -0.90
N ASP A 81 11.80 -15.47 -0.76
CA ASP A 81 11.44 -16.66 -1.52
C ASP A 81 11.33 -16.40 -3.04
N ASP A 82 11.01 -15.17 -3.44
CA ASP A 82 11.00 -14.74 -4.85
C ASP A 82 11.55 -13.32 -4.99
N PRO A 83 12.85 -13.16 -5.26
CA PRO A 83 13.48 -11.83 -5.41
C PRO A 83 12.94 -10.99 -6.58
N THR A 84 12.17 -11.58 -7.49
CA THR A 84 11.53 -10.87 -8.60
C THR A 84 10.12 -10.35 -8.24
N ARG A 85 9.64 -10.67 -7.04
CA ARG A 85 8.32 -10.30 -6.52
C ARG A 85 8.35 -8.85 -6.03
N ILE A 86 7.39 -8.06 -6.49
CA ILE A 86 7.09 -6.75 -5.90
C ILE A 86 5.88 -6.90 -4.99
N ILE A 87 6.02 -6.50 -3.73
CA ILE A 87 4.95 -6.54 -2.74
C ILE A 87 4.47 -5.11 -2.52
N ILE A 88 3.17 -4.86 -2.76
CA ILE A 88 2.52 -3.58 -2.51
C ILE A 88 1.61 -3.76 -1.29
N LEU A 89 1.85 -2.98 -0.24
CA LEU A 89 1.07 -2.97 0.98
C LEU A 89 0.02 -1.86 0.91
N ASP A 90 -1.26 -2.21 0.82
CA ASP A 90 -2.38 -1.26 0.95
C ASP A 90 -2.67 -1.04 2.43
N THR A 91 -2.60 0.21 2.87
CA THR A 91 -2.56 0.56 4.29
C THR A 91 -3.73 1.44 4.68
N PRO A 92 -4.19 1.40 5.93
CA PRO A 92 -5.09 2.42 6.44
C PRO A 92 -4.42 3.81 6.38
N PRO A 93 -5.20 4.90 6.42
CA PRO A 93 -4.65 6.26 6.42
C PRO A 93 -3.70 6.48 7.60
N LEU A 94 -2.48 6.95 7.32
CA LEU A 94 -1.39 7.10 8.30
C LEU A 94 -1.78 7.91 9.54
N MET A 95 -2.61 8.94 9.36
CA MET A 95 -3.04 9.81 10.45
C MET A 95 -4.21 9.26 11.28
N SER A 96 -4.77 8.11 10.90
CA SER A 96 -6.03 7.62 11.45
C SER A 96 -5.88 6.49 12.44
N THR A 97 -4.80 5.71 12.35
CA THR A 97 -4.65 4.49 13.14
C THR A 97 -3.19 4.20 13.53
N PRO A 98 -2.95 3.60 14.71
CA PRO A 98 -1.62 3.11 15.10
C PRO A 98 -1.08 2.04 14.14
N ASP A 99 -1.97 1.26 13.52
CA ASP A 99 -1.65 0.18 12.58
C ASP A 99 -0.80 0.67 11.42
N ALA A 100 -1.09 1.87 10.91
CA ALA A 100 -0.36 2.44 9.79
C ALA A 100 1.15 2.60 10.07
N HIS A 101 1.52 2.97 11.30
CA HIS A 101 2.93 3.08 11.68
C HIS A 101 3.62 1.71 11.79
N ALA A 102 2.91 0.70 12.28
CA ALA A 102 3.45 -0.67 12.37
C ALA A 102 3.79 -1.26 10.99
N ILE A 103 2.98 -0.91 9.98
CA ILE A 103 3.21 -1.37 8.60
C ILE A 103 4.49 -0.78 8.01
N LEU A 104 4.89 0.43 8.41
CA LEU A 104 6.11 1.07 7.90
C LEU A 104 7.35 0.21 8.09
N ASP A 105 7.42 -0.56 9.17
CA ASP A 105 8.57 -1.43 9.46
C ASP A 105 8.65 -2.61 8.48
N LEU A 106 7.53 -3.01 7.89
CA LEU A 106 7.45 -4.10 6.92
C LEU A 106 7.85 -3.67 5.50
N ALA A 107 7.88 -2.37 5.21
CA ALA A 107 8.13 -1.83 3.87
C ALA A 107 9.59 -1.42 3.66
N HIS A 108 10.12 -1.55 2.45
CA HIS A 108 11.45 -1.04 2.05
C HIS A 108 11.36 0.38 1.49
N GLN A 109 10.22 0.76 0.94
CA GLN A 109 9.94 2.06 0.36
C GLN A 109 8.52 2.49 0.72
N ILE A 110 8.31 3.79 0.86
CA ILE A 110 7.02 4.37 1.21
C ILE A 110 6.54 5.24 0.05
N ILE A 111 5.28 5.09 -0.33
CA ILE A 111 4.61 6.00 -1.28
C ILE A 111 3.46 6.67 -0.54
N VAL A 112 3.56 7.99 -0.37
CA VAL A 112 2.51 8.80 0.22
C VAL A 112 1.58 9.29 -0.89
N VAL A 113 0.32 8.88 -0.83
CA VAL A 113 -0.71 9.32 -1.79
C VAL A 113 -1.42 10.54 -1.24
N VAL A 114 -1.39 11.63 -2.00
CA VAL A 114 -1.93 12.94 -1.65
C VAL A 114 -3.11 13.24 -2.55
N GLU A 115 -4.26 13.62 -1.99
CA GLU A 115 -5.42 14.03 -2.77
C GLU A 115 -5.35 15.50 -3.14
N ALA A 116 -5.35 15.78 -4.46
CA ALA A 116 -5.28 17.13 -4.99
C ALA A 116 -6.49 17.97 -4.54
N GLY A 117 -6.22 19.19 -4.05
CA GLY A 117 -7.26 20.12 -3.61
C GLY A 117 -7.91 19.78 -2.26
N VAL A 118 -7.57 18.65 -1.63
CA VAL A 118 -8.14 18.20 -0.36
C VAL A 118 -7.07 18.14 0.73
N THR A 119 -5.97 17.44 0.49
CA THR A 119 -4.89 17.30 1.48
C THR A 119 -4.18 18.63 1.69
N LYS A 120 -4.17 19.12 2.93
CA LYS A 120 -3.53 20.38 3.29
C LYS A 120 -2.00 20.24 3.32
N GLN A 121 -1.31 21.30 2.95
CA GLN A 121 0.16 21.32 3.00
C GLN A 121 0.72 21.07 4.41
N SER A 122 0.02 21.53 5.45
CA SER A 122 0.39 21.29 6.85
C SER A 122 0.29 19.80 7.22
N GLU A 123 -0.75 19.10 6.77
CA GLU A 123 -0.93 17.66 6.99
C GLU A 123 0.17 16.88 6.27
N MET A 124 0.45 17.23 5.03
CA MET A 124 1.54 16.67 4.25
C MET A 124 2.89 16.81 4.96
N LYS A 125 3.19 18.00 5.50
CA LYS A 125 4.42 18.26 6.24
C LYS A 125 4.52 17.38 7.49
N GLN A 126 3.43 17.26 8.26
CA GLN A 126 3.37 16.39 9.44
C GLN A 126 3.60 14.92 9.07
N ILE A 127 2.97 14.44 7.98
CA ILE A 127 3.16 13.07 7.50
C ILE A 127 4.62 12.82 7.15
N VAL A 128 5.23 13.66 6.32
CA VAL A 128 6.64 13.50 5.92
C VAL A 128 7.57 13.57 7.12
N GLU A 129 7.28 14.44 8.11
CA GLU A 129 8.06 14.52 9.35
C GLU A 129 7.91 13.27 10.22
N SER A 130 6.72 12.69 10.30
CA SER A 130 6.49 11.43 11.05
C SER A 130 7.14 10.21 10.40
N LEU A 131 7.37 10.26 9.08
CA LEU A 131 8.01 9.19 8.29
C LEU A 131 9.54 9.32 8.22
N ARG A 132 10.15 10.29 8.93
CA ARG A 132 11.61 10.48 8.92
C ARG A 132 12.31 9.22 9.41
N GLY A 133 13.17 8.68 8.55
CA GLY A 133 13.95 7.47 8.75
C GLY A 133 14.80 7.21 7.52
N ASP A 134 15.39 6.04 7.43
CA ASP A 134 16.31 5.69 6.33
C ASP A 134 15.61 5.17 5.07
N LYS A 135 14.27 5.14 5.06
CA LYS A 135 13.52 4.58 3.93
C LYS A 135 13.23 5.65 2.87
N PRO A 136 13.37 5.32 1.58
CA PRO A 136 12.97 6.21 0.49
C PRO A 136 11.47 6.51 0.55
N ILE A 137 11.11 7.80 0.39
CA ILE A 137 9.73 8.28 0.38
C ILE A 137 9.44 8.89 -0.99
N GLY A 138 8.43 8.36 -1.67
CA GLY A 138 7.84 8.94 -2.88
C GLY A 138 6.50 9.61 -2.59
N LEU A 139 6.12 10.60 -3.41
CA LEU A 139 4.84 11.27 -3.32
C LEU A 139 4.07 11.08 -4.62
N VAL A 140 2.77 10.77 -4.51
CA VAL A 140 1.84 10.67 -5.64
C VAL A 140 0.68 11.62 -5.42
N LEU A 141 0.47 12.55 -6.36
CA LEU A 141 -0.71 13.42 -6.37
C LEU A 141 -1.84 12.69 -7.09
N ASN A 142 -2.87 12.32 -6.35
CA ASN A 142 -4.05 11.64 -6.87
C ASN A 142 -5.21 12.62 -7.09
N LYS A 143 -6.16 12.24 -7.96
CA LYS A 143 -7.36 13.02 -8.28
C LYS A 143 -7.07 14.45 -8.80
N ALA A 144 -5.92 14.69 -9.37
CA ALA A 144 -5.62 15.95 -10.00
C ALA A 144 -6.54 16.17 -11.22
N VAL A 145 -7.35 17.22 -11.19
CA VAL A 145 -8.23 17.62 -12.29
C VAL A 145 -7.48 18.67 -13.13
N GLY A 146 -7.26 18.36 -14.39
CA GLY A 146 -6.50 19.21 -15.31
C GLY A 146 -5.09 18.67 -15.53
N GLY A 147 -4.64 18.67 -16.79
CA GLY A 147 -3.31 18.20 -17.18
C GLY A 147 -2.20 19.00 -16.48
N LEU A 148 -0.97 18.53 -16.57
CA LEU A 148 0.26 19.16 -16.04
C LEU A 148 0.37 20.68 -16.33
N THR A 149 -0.27 21.17 -17.40
CA THR A 149 -0.37 22.58 -17.76
C THR A 149 -1.11 23.46 -16.73
N ALA A 150 -2.07 22.89 -15.97
CA ALA A 150 -2.77 23.62 -14.92
C ALA A 150 -1.94 23.79 -13.63
N LEU A 151 -0.96 22.92 -13.40
CA LEU A 151 -0.09 22.93 -12.21
C LEU A 151 1.18 23.80 -12.39
N TYR A 152 1.64 23.96 -13.62
CA TYR A 152 2.86 24.71 -13.94
C TYR A 152 2.56 26.01 -14.71
N GLY A 153 1.42 26.67 -14.47
CA GLY A 153 1.02 27.95 -15.03
C GLY A 153 2.07 28.64 -15.88
N GLY A 154 2.26 28.22 -17.12
CA GLY A 154 3.26 28.75 -18.00
C GLY A 154 3.08 28.21 -19.42
N ASP A 155 2.71 29.09 -20.35
CA ASP A 155 2.64 28.94 -21.79
C ASP A 155 3.97 28.51 -22.46
N TYR A 156 4.56 27.35 -22.06
CA TYR A 156 5.86 26.94 -22.60
C TYR A 156 5.80 25.87 -23.68
N TYR A 157 4.63 25.35 -24.07
CA TYR A 157 4.53 24.30 -25.11
C TYR A 157 3.38 24.51 -26.10
N SER A 158 3.14 25.74 -26.54
CA SER A 158 2.25 26.01 -27.70
C SER A 158 3.02 26.48 -28.92
N GLY A 159 4.10 25.82 -29.27
CA GLY A 159 4.88 26.26 -30.42
C GLY A 159 5.81 25.22 -30.96
N ALA A 160 5.27 24.15 -31.58
CA ALA A 160 5.99 23.36 -32.58
C ALA A 160 5.20 22.10 -33.01
N TYR A 161 4.09 22.26 -33.72
CA TYR A 161 3.60 21.27 -34.68
C TYR A 161 2.52 21.90 -35.57
N ASP A 162 2.94 22.93 -36.31
CA ASP A 162 2.29 23.32 -37.55
C ASP A 162 3.40 23.67 -38.55
N ALA A 163 3.82 22.73 -39.35
CA ALA A 163 4.39 22.95 -40.68
C ALA A 163 4.84 21.63 -41.31
N ALA A 164 4.17 21.31 -42.39
CA ALA A 164 4.44 20.41 -43.50
C ALA A 164 3.66 19.09 -43.52
#